data_2a1fceed8ecacd012365449cd4dff1f1
#
_entry.id   2a1fceed8ecacd012365449cd4dff1f1
#
_cell.length_a   1.000
_cell.length_b   1.000
_cell.length_c   1.000
_cell.angle_alpha   90.00
_cell.angle_beta   90.00
_cell.angle_gamma   90.00
#
_symmetry.space_group_name_H-M   'P 1'
#
loop_
_entity.id
_entity.type
_entity.pdbx_description
1 polymer ?
#
loop_
_entity_poly.entity_id
_entity_poly.type
_entity_poly.pdbx_seq_one_letter_code
_entity_poly.pdbx_strand_id
1 'polypeptide(L)'
;MSTLEEFVNNRFSLSSDVAPLEIDGEVYDIAKKKFRHLPDVLKKKILGKEISVCEITDYTKEEIKDLFFKLNNGSTLTSAQKNISLLNDDLISLLSELALHPFWDKVGITKAQANKGDKQDLILESMMLFSPEIYGFKRNVLYYRFVPEITEANSYVDLLKDVKLGMDKLNELLPSKLTKIKKPTIPMVVYSMAKCISSKKSTSKFIEKLIEFNNTYDSNEEYKALCKDGTADKEKVIDRKLYFMKIVNRL
;
A
#
# COMPACT_ATOMS: atom_id res chain seq x y z
N MET A 1 -5.90 8.20 -20.58
CA MET A 1 -6.14 9.48 -21.27
C MET A 1 -5.71 10.68 -20.44
N SER A 2 -5.97 10.71 -19.14
CA SER A 2 -5.63 11.85 -18.25
C SER A 2 -4.16 12.30 -18.31
N THR A 3 -3.18 11.40 -18.31
CA THR A 3 -1.75 11.75 -18.33
C THR A 3 -1.33 12.46 -19.63
N LEU A 4 -1.81 12.00 -20.78
CA LEU A 4 -1.52 12.65 -22.07
C LEU A 4 -2.18 14.03 -22.14
N GLU A 5 -3.43 14.14 -21.69
CA GLU A 5 -4.17 15.39 -21.60
C GLU A 5 -3.47 16.39 -20.66
N GLU A 6 -3.02 15.95 -19.49
CA GLU A 6 -2.27 16.77 -18.55
C GLU A 6 -0.95 17.26 -19.15
N PHE A 7 -0.24 16.41 -19.91
CA PHE A 7 0.99 16.80 -20.60
C PHE A 7 0.71 17.84 -21.67
N VAL A 8 -0.28 17.64 -22.53
CA VAL A 8 -0.69 18.60 -23.57
C VAL A 8 -1.09 19.95 -22.95
N ASN A 9 -1.75 19.92 -21.80
CA ASN A 9 -2.10 21.10 -21.02
C ASN A 9 -0.93 21.68 -20.19
N ASN A 10 0.29 21.20 -20.39
CA ASN A 10 1.51 21.68 -19.73
C ASN A 10 1.54 21.57 -18.21
N ARG A 11 0.79 20.64 -17.63
CA ARG A 11 0.72 20.45 -16.17
C ARG A 11 1.99 19.82 -15.59
N PHE A 12 2.74 19.05 -16.40
CA PHE A 12 4.05 18.50 -16.00
C PHE A 12 5.05 18.53 -17.15
N SER A 13 6.32 18.25 -16.85
CA SER A 13 7.41 18.09 -17.83
C SER A 13 7.82 16.63 -17.94
N LEU A 14 8.41 16.26 -19.08
CA LEU A 14 9.03 14.94 -19.25
C LEU A 14 10.16 14.75 -18.24
N SER A 15 10.45 13.48 -17.91
CA SER A 15 11.52 13.11 -16.99
C SER A 15 12.90 13.50 -17.51
N SER A 16 13.89 13.61 -16.61
CA SER A 16 15.27 13.94 -16.94
C SER A 16 16.02 12.79 -17.64
N ASP A 17 15.52 11.58 -17.49
CA ASP A 17 16.10 10.33 -18.00
C ASP A 17 15.47 9.87 -19.32
N VAL A 18 14.59 10.69 -19.92
CA VAL A 18 14.06 10.41 -21.26
C VAL A 18 15.16 10.60 -22.28
N ALA A 19 15.43 9.54 -23.05
CA ALA A 19 16.40 9.58 -24.12
C ALA A 19 15.98 10.55 -25.24
N PRO A 20 16.93 11.18 -25.96
CA PRO A 20 16.62 11.93 -27.14
C PRO A 20 15.85 11.10 -28.17
N LEU A 21 14.91 11.74 -28.85
CA LEU A 21 14.05 11.07 -29.85
C LEU A 21 14.53 11.43 -31.26
N GLU A 22 14.80 10.41 -32.07
CA GLU A 22 15.14 10.58 -33.48
C GLU A 22 13.88 10.49 -34.33
N ILE A 23 13.65 11.50 -35.17
CA ILE A 23 12.51 11.55 -36.09
C ILE A 23 13.00 12.13 -37.42
N ASP A 24 12.78 11.39 -38.50
CA ASP A 24 13.09 11.79 -39.86
C ASP A 24 14.59 12.18 -40.03
N GLY A 25 15.51 11.52 -39.27
CA GLY A 25 16.95 11.77 -39.27
C GLY A 25 17.40 12.95 -38.39
N GLU A 26 16.48 13.62 -37.71
CA GLU A 26 16.83 14.68 -36.76
C GLU A 26 16.64 14.17 -35.29
N VAL A 27 17.60 14.55 -34.44
CA VAL A 27 17.63 14.17 -33.03
C VAL A 27 17.09 15.31 -32.17
N TYR A 28 16.06 15.06 -31.41
CA TYR A 28 15.42 16.01 -30.53
C TYR A 28 15.67 15.66 -29.06
N ASP A 29 16.35 16.54 -28.33
CA ASP A 29 16.40 16.46 -26.88
C ASP A 29 15.05 16.92 -26.30
N ILE A 30 14.35 16.03 -25.61
CA ILE A 30 13.02 16.27 -25.04
C ILE A 30 13.00 16.17 -23.51
N ALA A 31 14.15 15.86 -22.89
CA ALA A 31 14.25 15.75 -21.44
C ALA A 31 13.84 17.04 -20.73
N LYS A 32 13.11 16.94 -19.62
CA LYS A 32 12.60 18.06 -18.81
C LYS A 32 11.71 19.07 -19.54
N LYS A 33 11.34 18.85 -20.80
CA LYS A 33 10.47 19.76 -21.56
C LYS A 33 9.01 19.53 -21.24
N LYS A 34 8.26 20.63 -21.17
CA LYS A 34 6.79 20.65 -21.21
C LYS A 34 6.32 20.60 -22.66
N PHE A 35 5.08 20.19 -22.90
CA PHE A 35 4.51 20.11 -24.26
C PHE A 35 4.73 21.39 -25.08
N ARG A 36 4.49 22.56 -24.48
CA ARG A 36 4.69 23.87 -25.16
C ARG A 36 6.13 24.10 -25.65
N HIS A 37 7.13 23.46 -25.03
CA HIS A 37 8.53 23.63 -25.36
C HIS A 37 9.03 22.56 -26.36
N LEU A 38 8.18 21.64 -26.78
CA LEU A 38 8.52 20.67 -27.81
C LEU A 38 8.57 21.36 -29.18
N PRO A 39 9.42 20.88 -30.11
CA PRO A 39 9.37 21.28 -31.52
C PRO A 39 7.98 21.01 -32.15
N ASP A 40 7.59 21.84 -33.10
CA ASP A 40 6.24 21.75 -33.71
C ASP A 40 5.99 20.44 -34.44
N VAL A 41 7.04 19.80 -34.99
CA VAL A 41 6.97 18.46 -35.58
C VAL A 41 6.50 17.43 -34.54
N LEU A 42 7.03 17.47 -33.32
CA LEU A 42 6.66 16.57 -32.23
C LEU A 42 5.25 16.87 -31.72
N LYS A 43 4.90 18.15 -31.59
CA LYS A 43 3.52 18.55 -31.20
C LYS A 43 2.48 18.02 -32.22
N LYS A 44 2.73 18.19 -33.50
CA LYS A 44 1.86 17.68 -34.55
C LYS A 44 1.73 16.16 -34.52
N LYS A 45 2.84 15.42 -34.33
CA LYS A 45 2.81 13.95 -34.21
C LYS A 45 2.02 13.49 -32.97
N ILE A 46 2.14 14.19 -31.84
CA ILE A 46 1.38 13.87 -30.62
C ILE A 46 -0.11 14.16 -30.82
N LEU A 47 -0.45 15.35 -31.30
CA LEU A 47 -1.85 15.75 -31.48
C LEU A 47 -2.56 15.02 -32.61
N GLY A 48 -1.82 14.63 -33.66
CA GLY A 48 -2.34 13.88 -34.81
C GLY A 48 -2.39 12.35 -34.58
N LYS A 49 -1.96 11.87 -33.40
CA LYS A 49 -2.01 10.42 -33.11
C LYS A 49 -3.44 9.99 -32.82
N GLU A 50 -3.97 9.14 -33.67
CA GLU A 50 -5.27 8.50 -33.44
C GLU A 50 -5.19 7.51 -32.27
N ILE A 51 -6.15 7.58 -31.38
CA ILE A 51 -6.32 6.66 -30.25
C ILE A 51 -7.62 5.91 -30.49
N SER A 52 -7.53 4.59 -30.71
CA SER A 52 -8.69 3.73 -30.80
C SER A 52 -9.27 3.52 -29.40
N VAL A 53 -10.53 3.84 -29.23
CA VAL A 53 -11.28 3.60 -27.99
C VAL A 53 -12.33 2.54 -28.29
N CYS A 54 -12.25 1.41 -27.56
CA CYS A 54 -13.28 0.37 -27.61
C CYS A 54 -14.12 0.46 -26.35
N GLU A 55 -15.42 0.64 -26.52
CA GLU A 55 -16.40 0.52 -25.44
C GLU A 55 -16.85 -0.94 -25.37
N ILE A 56 -16.86 -1.49 -24.18
CA ILE A 56 -17.31 -2.86 -23.92
C ILE A 56 -18.69 -2.75 -23.30
N THR A 57 -19.67 -3.36 -23.94
CA THR A 57 -21.07 -3.43 -23.48
C THR A 57 -21.43 -4.88 -23.16
N ASP A 58 -22.46 -5.09 -22.35
CA ASP A 58 -23.03 -6.43 -22.05
C ASP A 58 -22.02 -7.42 -21.47
N TYR A 59 -21.29 -6.99 -20.44
CA TYR A 59 -20.26 -7.80 -19.77
C TYR A 59 -20.65 -8.20 -18.34
N THR A 60 -20.15 -9.35 -17.90
CA THR A 60 -20.09 -9.71 -16.49
C THR A 60 -18.82 -9.18 -15.83
N LYS A 61 -18.82 -9.09 -14.49
CA LYS A 61 -17.63 -8.65 -13.73
C LYS A 61 -16.43 -9.58 -13.96
N GLU A 62 -16.66 -10.88 -14.08
CA GLU A 62 -15.64 -11.90 -14.35
C GLU A 62 -15.00 -11.69 -15.73
N GLU A 63 -15.81 -11.45 -16.77
CA GLU A 63 -15.32 -11.18 -18.13
C GLU A 63 -14.46 -9.92 -18.20
N ILE A 64 -14.82 -8.85 -17.46
CA ILE A 64 -13.98 -7.64 -17.37
C ILE A 64 -12.66 -7.93 -16.68
N LYS A 65 -12.65 -8.72 -15.60
CA LYS A 65 -11.41 -9.15 -14.93
C LYS A 65 -10.53 -9.93 -15.89
N ASP A 66 -11.07 -10.89 -16.60
CA ASP A 66 -10.34 -11.71 -17.57
C ASP A 66 -9.79 -10.88 -18.73
N LEU A 67 -10.59 -9.95 -19.26
CA LEU A 67 -10.18 -9.04 -20.33
C LEU A 67 -9.06 -8.11 -19.84
N PHE A 68 -9.19 -7.55 -18.63
CA PHE A 68 -8.14 -6.73 -18.02
C PHE A 68 -6.82 -7.48 -17.88
N PHE A 69 -6.85 -8.76 -17.47
CA PHE A 69 -5.67 -9.62 -17.45
C PHE A 69 -5.08 -9.86 -18.83
N LYS A 70 -5.93 -10.12 -19.83
CA LYS A 70 -5.48 -10.37 -21.22
C LYS A 70 -4.86 -9.13 -21.85
N LEU A 71 -5.48 -7.97 -21.68
CA LEU A 71 -4.98 -6.69 -22.22
C LEU A 71 -3.66 -6.24 -21.55
N ASN A 72 -3.48 -6.52 -20.28
CA ASN A 72 -2.27 -6.18 -19.54
C ASN A 72 -1.11 -7.18 -19.72
N ASN A 73 -1.30 -8.27 -20.47
CA ASN A 73 -0.19 -9.19 -20.81
C ASN A 73 0.91 -8.54 -21.65
N GLY A 74 0.70 -7.34 -22.19
CA GLY A 74 1.71 -6.54 -22.88
C GLY A 74 2.56 -5.63 -21.98
N SER A 75 2.05 -5.24 -20.81
CA SER A 75 2.83 -4.62 -19.72
C SER A 75 2.56 -5.40 -18.44
N THR A 76 3.61 -5.92 -17.82
CA THR A 76 3.47 -6.73 -16.60
C THR A 76 2.75 -5.92 -15.52
N LEU A 77 1.50 -6.31 -15.20
CA LEU A 77 0.85 -5.83 -13.97
C LEU A 77 1.82 -5.99 -12.81
N THR A 78 1.96 -4.96 -12.01
CA THR A 78 2.67 -5.10 -10.74
C THR A 78 1.98 -6.18 -9.91
N SER A 79 2.73 -6.90 -9.10
CA SER A 79 2.14 -7.93 -8.22
C SER A 79 0.98 -7.36 -7.37
N ALA A 80 1.03 -6.08 -7.01
CA ALA A 80 -0.04 -5.40 -6.30
C ALA A 80 -1.34 -5.31 -7.12
N GLN A 81 -1.26 -4.93 -8.39
CA GLN A 81 -2.45 -4.84 -9.28
C GLN A 81 -3.07 -6.22 -9.54
N LYS A 82 -2.24 -7.25 -9.74
CA LYS A 82 -2.73 -8.65 -9.86
C LYS A 82 -3.46 -9.10 -8.60
N ASN A 83 -2.95 -8.74 -7.45
CA ASN A 83 -3.49 -9.19 -6.17
C ASN A 83 -4.81 -8.47 -5.82
N ILE A 84 -4.93 -7.17 -6.12
CA ILE A 84 -6.18 -6.42 -5.90
C ILE A 84 -7.35 -7.02 -6.69
N SER A 85 -7.10 -7.56 -7.89
CA SER A 85 -8.16 -8.18 -8.70
C SER A 85 -8.70 -9.50 -8.11
N LEU A 86 -8.06 -10.07 -7.09
CA LEU A 86 -8.54 -11.25 -6.35
C LEU A 86 -9.52 -10.87 -5.22
N LEU A 87 -9.61 -9.60 -4.87
CA LEU A 87 -10.51 -9.11 -3.84
C LEU A 87 -11.92 -8.93 -4.39
N ASN A 88 -12.94 -9.08 -3.54
CA ASN A 88 -14.29 -8.65 -3.89
C ASN A 88 -14.40 -7.12 -3.85
N ASP A 89 -15.41 -6.57 -4.51
CA ASP A 89 -15.57 -5.11 -4.65
C ASP A 89 -15.75 -4.40 -3.30
N ASP A 90 -16.45 -5.03 -2.36
CA ASP A 90 -16.69 -4.48 -1.02
C ASP A 90 -15.38 -4.37 -0.23
N LEU A 91 -14.56 -5.42 -0.24
CA LEU A 91 -13.25 -5.40 0.41
C LEU A 91 -12.31 -4.40 -0.27
N ILE A 92 -12.32 -4.27 -1.61
CA ILE A 92 -11.55 -3.26 -2.33
C ILE A 92 -11.94 -1.85 -1.86
N SER A 93 -13.25 -1.58 -1.78
CA SER A 93 -13.76 -0.28 -1.33
C SER A 93 -13.31 0.06 0.09
N LEU A 94 -13.48 -0.87 1.02
CA LEU A 94 -13.09 -0.71 2.42
C LEU A 94 -11.58 -0.54 2.61
N LEU A 95 -10.77 -1.33 1.90
CA LEU A 95 -9.30 -1.18 1.93
C LEU A 95 -8.86 0.17 1.34
N SER A 96 -9.54 0.63 0.29
CA SER A 96 -9.24 1.92 -0.34
C SER A 96 -9.59 3.09 0.57
N GLU A 97 -10.72 3.03 1.26
CA GLU A 97 -11.08 4.01 2.28
C GLU A 97 -10.04 4.06 3.40
N LEU A 98 -9.66 2.91 3.95
CA LEU A 98 -8.69 2.82 5.03
C LEU A 98 -7.26 3.21 4.58
N ALA A 99 -6.93 3.05 3.31
CA ALA A 99 -5.66 3.52 2.73
C ALA A 99 -5.56 5.05 2.66
N LEU A 100 -6.68 5.78 2.76
CA LEU A 100 -6.73 7.24 2.84
C LEU A 100 -6.71 7.76 4.29
N HIS A 101 -6.71 6.87 5.28
CA HIS A 101 -6.78 7.25 6.69
C HIS A 101 -5.59 8.14 7.12
N PRO A 102 -5.80 9.22 7.91
CA PRO A 102 -4.72 10.16 8.30
C PRO A 102 -3.62 9.51 9.15
N PHE A 103 -3.84 8.35 9.76
CA PHE A 103 -2.81 7.58 10.44
C PHE A 103 -1.55 7.34 9.59
N TRP A 104 -1.69 7.23 8.26
CA TRP A 104 -0.55 7.00 7.37
C TRP A 104 0.46 8.15 7.36
N ASP A 105 0.04 9.36 7.74
CA ASP A 105 0.93 10.51 7.90
C ASP A 105 1.76 10.41 9.20
N LYS A 106 1.31 9.60 10.16
CA LYS A 106 2.00 9.34 11.43
C LYS A 106 3.06 8.25 11.35
N VAL A 107 3.18 7.54 10.23
CA VAL A 107 4.16 6.47 10.03
C VAL A 107 5.03 6.70 8.79
N GLY A 108 6.14 5.99 8.68
CA GLY A 108 7.16 6.21 7.65
C GLY A 108 6.86 5.57 6.28
N ILE A 109 5.63 5.75 5.74
CA ILE A 109 5.31 5.27 4.38
C ILE A 109 5.68 6.34 3.36
N THR A 110 6.50 5.99 2.37
CA THR A 110 6.87 6.88 1.27
C THR A 110 5.78 6.92 0.19
N LYS A 111 5.74 8.00 -0.61
CA LYS A 111 4.81 8.08 -1.76
C LYS A 111 4.98 6.91 -2.73
N ALA A 112 6.21 6.48 -3.00
CA ALA A 112 6.49 5.35 -3.88
C ALA A 112 5.91 4.03 -3.32
N GLN A 113 5.99 3.81 -2.01
CA GLN A 113 5.39 2.66 -1.34
C GLN A 113 3.86 2.72 -1.39
N ALA A 114 3.27 3.87 -1.10
CA ALA A 114 1.83 4.06 -1.20
C ALA A 114 1.29 3.75 -2.62
N ASN A 115 2.01 4.22 -3.65
CA ASN A 115 1.64 3.98 -5.05
C ASN A 115 1.76 2.50 -5.48
N LYS A 116 2.55 1.69 -4.75
CA LYS A 116 2.71 0.24 -5.00
C LYS A 116 1.67 -0.63 -4.26
N GLY A 117 0.70 -0.03 -3.58
CA GLY A 117 -0.32 -0.76 -2.83
C GLY A 117 0.14 -1.22 -1.44
N ASP A 118 1.26 -0.68 -0.94
CA ASP A 118 1.80 -1.09 0.37
C ASP A 118 0.85 -0.78 1.54
N LYS A 119 0.00 0.23 1.43
CA LYS A 119 -0.99 0.54 2.47
C LYS A 119 -2.06 -0.56 2.57
N GLN A 120 -2.56 -1.05 1.43
CA GLN A 120 -3.53 -2.14 1.38
C GLN A 120 -2.92 -3.43 1.93
N ASP A 121 -1.68 -3.75 1.54
CA ASP A 121 -0.96 -4.90 2.10
C ASP A 121 -0.86 -4.79 3.64
N LEU A 122 -0.47 -3.63 4.17
CA LEU A 122 -0.32 -3.41 5.62
C LEU A 122 -1.66 -3.49 6.38
N ILE A 123 -2.77 -3.10 5.74
CA ILE A 123 -4.11 -3.30 6.32
C ILE A 123 -4.43 -4.79 6.38
N LEU A 124 -4.21 -5.54 5.31
CA LEU A 124 -4.42 -7.00 5.28
C LEU A 124 -3.50 -7.73 6.28
N GLU A 125 -2.23 -7.32 6.39
CA GLU A 125 -1.29 -7.82 7.38
C GLU A 125 -1.80 -7.56 8.81
N SER A 126 -2.37 -6.36 9.05
CA SER A 126 -2.98 -6.02 10.35
C SER A 126 -4.22 -6.86 10.63
N MET A 127 -5.10 -7.06 9.64
CA MET A 127 -6.27 -7.93 9.76
C MET A 127 -5.88 -9.37 10.13
N MET A 128 -4.83 -9.92 9.50
CA MET A 128 -4.34 -11.26 9.81
C MET A 128 -3.91 -11.42 11.26
N LEU A 129 -3.41 -10.37 11.92
CA LEU A 129 -3.03 -10.44 13.33
C LEU A 129 -4.24 -10.60 14.28
N PHE A 130 -5.44 -10.23 13.84
CA PHE A 130 -6.70 -10.45 14.58
C PHE A 130 -7.35 -11.80 14.26
N SER A 131 -6.94 -12.43 13.16
CA SER A 131 -7.44 -13.74 12.76
C SER A 131 -7.00 -14.84 13.74
N PRO A 132 -7.78 -15.92 13.89
CA PRO A 132 -7.40 -17.08 14.70
C PRO A 132 -6.09 -17.72 14.26
N GLU A 133 -5.78 -17.70 12.97
CA GLU A 133 -4.54 -18.25 12.42
C GLU A 133 -3.70 -17.17 11.71
N ILE A 134 -2.40 -17.19 11.97
CA ILE A 134 -1.40 -16.34 11.33
C ILE A 134 -0.61 -17.18 10.35
N TYR A 135 -0.67 -16.83 9.06
CA TYR A 135 0.04 -17.55 7.99
C TYR A 135 1.40 -16.94 7.62
N GLY A 136 1.67 -15.70 8.08
CA GLY A 136 2.79 -14.88 7.63
C GLY A 136 2.36 -13.80 6.62
N PHE A 137 3.28 -12.88 6.31
CA PHE A 137 2.98 -11.69 5.51
C PHE A 137 3.50 -11.79 4.07
N LYS A 138 3.83 -13.00 3.60
CA LYS A 138 4.14 -13.20 2.18
C LYS A 138 2.91 -12.85 1.34
N ARG A 139 3.10 -12.06 0.31
CA ARG A 139 2.03 -11.55 -0.54
C ARG A 139 1.14 -12.67 -1.13
N ASN A 140 1.75 -13.75 -1.61
CA ASN A 140 1.01 -14.90 -2.07
C ASN A 140 0.14 -15.52 -0.96
N VAL A 141 0.59 -15.54 0.27
CA VAL A 141 -0.17 -16.05 1.42
C VAL A 141 -1.33 -15.12 1.76
N LEU A 142 -1.10 -13.80 1.77
CA LEU A 142 -2.16 -12.82 2.01
C LEU A 142 -3.29 -12.95 0.99
N TYR A 143 -2.98 -12.99 -0.31
CA TYR A 143 -3.98 -12.89 -1.36
C TYR A 143 -4.57 -14.23 -1.82
N TYR A 144 -3.82 -15.34 -1.73
CA TYR A 144 -4.30 -16.64 -2.20
C TYR A 144 -4.75 -17.59 -1.07
N ARG A 145 -4.53 -17.20 0.19
CA ARG A 145 -5.00 -18.00 1.34
C ARG A 145 -5.85 -17.16 2.30
N PHE A 146 -5.31 -16.09 2.86
CA PHE A 146 -5.99 -15.31 3.89
C PHE A 146 -7.21 -14.56 3.34
N VAL A 147 -7.09 -13.86 2.21
CA VAL A 147 -8.21 -13.11 1.61
C VAL A 147 -9.40 -14.02 1.23
N PRO A 148 -9.23 -15.14 0.52
CA PRO A 148 -10.33 -16.08 0.28
C PRO A 148 -11.00 -16.54 1.57
N GLU A 149 -10.24 -16.92 2.58
CA GLU A 149 -10.75 -17.39 3.88
C GLU A 149 -11.64 -16.36 4.56
N ILE A 150 -11.18 -15.11 4.70
CA ILE A 150 -11.98 -14.04 5.34
C ILE A 150 -13.19 -13.61 4.51
N THR A 151 -13.11 -13.77 3.19
CA THR A 151 -14.22 -13.47 2.27
C THR A 151 -15.29 -14.56 2.35
N GLU A 152 -14.92 -15.83 2.31
CA GLU A 152 -15.82 -16.96 2.46
C GLU A 152 -16.52 -16.96 3.84
N ALA A 153 -15.75 -16.71 4.90
CA ALA A 153 -16.28 -16.59 6.26
C ALA A 153 -17.04 -15.28 6.51
N ASN A 154 -17.06 -14.34 5.55
CA ASN A 154 -17.60 -12.97 5.70
C ASN A 154 -17.10 -12.22 6.95
N SER A 155 -15.86 -12.51 7.38
CA SER A 155 -15.28 -11.98 8.61
C SER A 155 -14.47 -10.69 8.41
N TYR A 156 -14.23 -10.29 7.16
CA TYR A 156 -13.37 -9.15 6.83
C TYR A 156 -13.87 -7.81 7.39
N VAL A 157 -15.20 -7.64 7.52
CA VAL A 157 -15.79 -6.39 8.06
C VAL A 157 -15.39 -6.19 9.52
N ASP A 158 -15.46 -7.25 10.34
CA ASP A 158 -15.12 -7.16 11.77
C ASP A 158 -13.61 -7.02 11.96
N LEU A 159 -12.80 -7.73 11.18
CA LEU A 159 -11.35 -7.56 11.18
C LEU A 159 -10.94 -6.13 10.81
N LEU A 160 -11.61 -5.51 9.83
CA LEU A 160 -11.36 -4.12 9.45
C LEU A 160 -11.77 -3.13 10.54
N LYS A 161 -12.87 -3.39 11.27
CA LYS A 161 -13.26 -2.57 12.42
C LYS A 161 -12.17 -2.56 13.48
N ASP A 162 -11.58 -3.71 13.79
CA ASP A 162 -10.50 -3.82 14.76
C ASP A 162 -9.24 -3.06 14.28
N VAL A 163 -8.89 -3.19 13.00
CA VAL A 163 -7.78 -2.43 12.42
C VAL A 163 -8.05 -0.93 12.49
N LYS A 164 -9.25 -0.51 12.08
CA LYS A 164 -9.66 0.91 12.11
C LYS A 164 -9.61 1.47 13.53
N LEU A 165 -10.09 0.73 14.51
CA LEU A 165 -10.03 1.12 15.93
C LEU A 165 -8.60 1.43 16.37
N GLY A 166 -7.66 0.57 16.02
CA GLY A 166 -6.23 0.79 16.29
C GLY A 166 -5.67 2.02 15.58
N MET A 167 -6.01 2.20 14.30
CA MET A 167 -5.54 3.35 13.49
C MET A 167 -6.13 4.67 13.99
N ASP A 168 -7.43 4.72 14.29
CA ASP A 168 -8.11 5.91 14.82
C ASP A 168 -7.42 6.37 16.11
N LYS A 169 -7.20 5.44 17.05
CA LYS A 169 -6.61 5.78 18.35
C LYS A 169 -5.14 6.17 18.27
N LEU A 170 -4.37 5.54 17.39
CA LEU A 170 -3.00 5.96 17.10
C LEU A 170 -2.95 7.34 16.47
N ASN A 171 -3.84 7.63 15.52
CA ASN A 171 -3.92 8.95 14.90
C ASN A 171 -4.28 10.04 15.90
N GLU A 172 -5.21 9.76 16.81
CA GLU A 172 -5.63 10.67 17.87
C GLU A 172 -4.49 10.99 18.85
N LEU A 173 -3.78 9.96 19.31
CA LEU A 173 -2.86 10.09 20.45
C LEU A 173 -1.40 10.34 20.08
N LEU A 174 -0.97 10.01 18.87
CA LEU A 174 0.42 10.25 18.44
C LEU A 174 0.68 11.74 18.24
N PRO A 175 1.57 12.35 19.02
CA PRO A 175 1.86 13.78 18.91
C PRO A 175 2.65 14.12 17.65
N SER A 176 3.42 13.18 17.14
CA SER A 176 4.30 13.36 15.98
C SER A 176 4.48 12.05 15.20
N LYS A 177 5.14 12.17 14.04
CA LYS A 177 5.43 11.03 13.16
C LYS A 177 6.47 10.08 13.78
N LEU A 178 6.20 8.78 13.68
CA LEU A 178 7.12 7.70 14.03
C LEU A 178 8.10 7.47 12.85
N THR A 179 9.26 8.11 12.90
CA THR A 179 10.17 8.17 11.75
C THR A 179 11.11 6.97 11.62
N LYS A 180 11.37 6.27 12.73
CA LYS A 180 12.31 5.14 12.77
C LYS A 180 11.64 3.78 12.63
N ILE A 181 10.35 3.70 12.92
CA ILE A 181 9.57 2.47 12.75
C ILE A 181 9.51 2.07 11.28
N LYS A 182 9.92 0.84 10.99
CA LYS A 182 9.93 0.28 9.64
C LYS A 182 8.61 -0.40 9.29
N LYS A 183 8.35 -0.55 7.98
CA LYS A 183 7.14 -1.16 7.41
C LYS A 183 6.67 -2.44 8.14
N PRO A 184 7.53 -3.46 8.44
CA PRO A 184 7.07 -4.70 9.11
C PRO A 184 6.57 -4.53 10.54
N THR A 185 6.80 -3.35 11.14
CA THR A 185 6.38 -3.04 12.52
C THR A 185 5.00 -2.38 12.56
N ILE A 186 4.56 -1.76 11.47
CA ILE A 186 3.29 -1.00 11.43
C ILE A 186 2.08 -1.86 11.79
N PRO A 187 1.89 -3.08 11.24
CA PRO A 187 0.79 -3.96 11.63
C PRO A 187 0.79 -4.31 13.12
N MET A 188 1.99 -4.50 13.70
CA MET A 188 2.15 -4.81 15.14
C MET A 188 1.67 -3.66 16.02
N VAL A 189 1.98 -2.42 15.63
CA VAL A 189 1.57 -1.21 16.36
C VAL A 189 0.06 -1.02 16.31
N VAL A 190 -0.56 -1.17 15.12
CA VAL A 190 -2.01 -1.08 14.93
C VAL A 190 -2.73 -2.15 15.76
N TYR A 191 -2.31 -3.40 15.63
CA TYR A 191 -2.85 -4.52 16.39
C TYR A 191 -2.77 -4.29 17.90
N SER A 192 -1.60 -3.87 18.40
CA SER A 192 -1.35 -3.70 19.83
C SER A 192 -2.15 -2.55 20.43
N MET A 193 -2.36 -1.46 19.69
CA MET A 193 -3.24 -0.37 20.13
C MET A 193 -4.69 -0.87 20.25
N ALA A 194 -5.22 -1.58 19.27
CA ALA A 194 -6.57 -2.13 19.36
C ALA A 194 -6.71 -3.12 20.52
N LYS A 195 -5.70 -3.97 20.76
CA LYS A 195 -5.66 -4.88 21.93
C LYS A 195 -5.56 -4.15 23.25
N CYS A 196 -4.84 -3.03 23.31
CA CYS A 196 -4.78 -2.16 24.48
C CYS A 196 -6.18 -1.65 24.85
N ILE A 197 -6.95 -1.20 23.84
CA ILE A 197 -8.33 -0.72 24.02
C ILE A 197 -9.25 -1.85 24.48
N SER A 198 -9.28 -2.97 23.75
CA SER A 198 -10.17 -4.11 24.03
C SER A 198 -9.90 -4.75 25.39
N SER A 199 -8.64 -4.71 25.85
CA SER A 199 -8.22 -5.22 27.17
C SER A 199 -8.31 -4.16 28.29
N LYS A 200 -8.90 -2.98 28.01
CA LYS A 200 -9.01 -1.85 28.95
C LYS A 200 -7.69 -1.41 29.59
N LYS A 201 -6.60 -1.53 28.84
CA LYS A 201 -5.27 -1.07 29.22
C LYS A 201 -5.09 0.42 28.91
N SER A 202 -4.10 1.06 29.54
CA SER A 202 -3.83 2.49 29.32
C SER A 202 -3.25 2.76 27.93
N THR A 203 -4.06 3.33 27.05
CA THR A 203 -3.61 3.74 25.70
C THR A 203 -2.55 4.84 25.76
N SER A 204 -2.63 5.76 26.73
CA SER A 204 -1.62 6.82 26.90
C SER A 204 -0.24 6.23 27.26
N LYS A 205 -0.21 5.27 28.21
CA LYS A 205 1.04 4.57 28.54
C LYS A 205 1.58 3.75 27.36
N PHE A 206 0.69 3.17 26.54
CA PHE A 206 1.12 2.49 25.32
C PHE A 206 1.80 3.46 24.34
N ILE A 207 1.24 4.66 24.16
CA ILE A 207 1.85 5.70 23.32
C ILE A 207 3.22 6.12 23.84
N GLU A 208 3.37 6.32 25.16
CA GLU A 208 4.67 6.62 25.77
C GLU A 208 5.71 5.54 25.43
N LYS A 209 5.34 4.27 25.61
CA LYS A 209 6.21 3.12 25.29
C LYS A 209 6.48 3.01 23.78
N LEU A 210 5.53 3.35 22.93
CA LEU A 210 5.72 3.36 21.49
C LEU A 210 6.68 4.47 21.03
N ILE A 211 6.59 5.65 21.63
CA ILE A 211 7.52 6.75 21.38
C ILE A 211 8.95 6.36 21.86
N GLU A 212 9.07 5.80 23.05
CA GLU A 212 10.34 5.27 23.56
C GLU A 212 10.92 4.22 22.60
N PHE A 213 10.11 3.26 22.16
CA PHE A 213 10.50 2.25 21.18
C PHE A 213 10.94 2.89 19.85
N ASN A 214 10.20 3.88 19.32
CA ASN A 214 10.59 4.58 18.11
C ASN A 214 11.95 5.27 18.28
N ASN A 215 12.20 5.93 19.42
CA ASN A 215 13.44 6.65 19.69
C ASN A 215 14.65 5.72 19.82
N THR A 216 14.45 4.54 20.40
CA THR A 216 15.48 3.52 20.64
C THR A 216 15.56 2.45 19.55
N TYR A 217 14.78 2.56 18.46
CA TYR A 217 14.68 1.53 17.41
C TYR A 217 16.04 1.12 16.85
N ASP A 218 16.93 2.09 16.58
CA ASP A 218 18.23 1.84 15.96
C ASP A 218 19.19 1.06 16.88
N SER A 219 19.04 1.17 18.20
CA SER A 219 19.82 0.45 19.22
C SER A 219 19.14 -0.83 19.74
N ASN A 220 17.89 -1.09 19.33
CA ASN A 220 17.13 -2.26 19.76
C ASN A 220 17.49 -3.49 18.92
N GLU A 221 18.64 -4.12 19.22
CA GLU A 221 19.14 -5.27 18.45
C GLU A 221 18.22 -6.49 18.55
N GLU A 222 17.54 -6.72 19.70
CA GLU A 222 16.55 -7.79 19.86
C GLU A 222 15.44 -7.66 18.82
N TYR A 223 14.81 -6.49 18.73
CA TYR A 223 13.72 -6.29 17.76
C TYR A 223 14.21 -6.23 16.32
N LYS A 224 15.36 -5.61 16.06
CA LYS A 224 15.97 -5.55 14.73
C LYS A 224 16.26 -6.94 14.16
N ALA A 225 16.66 -7.90 14.99
CA ALA A 225 16.84 -9.28 14.59
C ALA A 225 15.55 -9.92 14.07
N LEU A 226 14.38 -9.51 14.59
CA LEU A 226 13.06 -9.95 14.09
C LEU A 226 12.68 -9.27 12.77
N CYS A 227 13.34 -8.18 12.41
CA CYS A 227 13.10 -7.39 11.20
C CYS A 227 14.19 -7.57 10.12
N LYS A 228 15.09 -8.53 10.29
CA LYS A 228 16.08 -8.95 9.26
C LYS A 228 15.43 -9.93 8.28
N ASP A 229 16.20 -10.73 7.58
CA ASP A 229 15.74 -11.66 6.56
C ASP A 229 14.51 -12.47 6.98
N GLY A 230 13.63 -12.74 6.03
CA GLY A 230 12.41 -13.49 6.29
C GLY A 230 11.33 -12.73 7.09
N THR A 231 11.32 -11.39 7.05
CA THR A 231 10.35 -10.56 7.81
C THR A 231 8.89 -10.93 7.56
N ALA A 232 8.58 -11.53 6.42
CA ALA A 232 7.24 -11.98 6.05
C ALA A 232 6.94 -13.43 6.47
N ASP A 233 7.91 -14.17 7.01
CA ASP A 233 7.72 -15.54 7.46
C ASP A 233 6.86 -15.61 8.72
N LYS A 234 6.05 -16.65 8.82
CA LYS A 234 5.07 -16.85 9.91
C LYS A 234 5.70 -16.68 11.30
N GLU A 235 6.83 -17.31 11.54
CA GLU A 235 7.55 -17.25 12.82
C GLU A 235 7.97 -15.85 13.18
N LYS A 236 8.59 -15.13 12.22
CA LYS A 236 9.01 -13.72 12.41
C LYS A 236 7.84 -12.79 12.67
N VAL A 237 6.71 -13.05 12.03
CA VAL A 237 5.46 -12.29 12.26
C VAL A 237 4.95 -12.53 13.68
N ILE A 238 4.90 -13.79 14.12
CA ILE A 238 4.47 -14.17 15.47
C ILE A 238 5.40 -13.57 16.53
N ASP A 239 6.71 -13.67 16.35
CA ASP A 239 7.69 -13.13 17.29
C ASP A 239 7.54 -11.61 17.46
N ARG A 240 7.39 -10.86 16.37
CA ARG A 240 7.12 -9.42 16.45
C ARG A 240 5.79 -9.10 17.15
N LYS A 241 4.74 -9.88 16.86
CA LYS A 241 3.45 -9.76 17.57
C LYS A 241 3.63 -9.97 19.07
N LEU A 242 4.32 -11.03 19.47
CA LEU A 242 4.60 -11.36 20.88
C LEU A 242 5.43 -10.27 21.56
N TYR A 243 6.44 -9.72 20.87
CA TYR A 243 7.22 -8.60 21.38
C TYR A 243 6.35 -7.42 21.77
N PHE A 244 5.45 -6.98 20.90
CA PHE A 244 4.53 -5.87 21.18
C PHE A 244 3.47 -6.24 22.23
N MET A 245 2.99 -7.48 22.24
CA MET A 245 2.05 -7.94 23.28
C MET A 245 2.69 -7.98 24.66
N LYS A 246 3.99 -8.24 24.79
CA LYS A 246 4.70 -8.08 26.07
C LYS A 246 4.62 -6.64 26.60
N ILE A 247 4.69 -5.64 25.70
CA ILE A 247 4.52 -4.23 26.08
C ILE A 247 3.10 -4.00 26.59
N VAL A 248 2.09 -4.41 25.81
CA VAL A 248 0.66 -4.24 26.20
C VAL A 248 0.35 -4.93 27.53
N ASN A 249 0.84 -6.13 27.75
CA ASN A 249 0.55 -6.90 28.97
C ASN A 249 1.15 -6.27 30.24
N ARG A 250 2.19 -5.45 30.11
CA ARG A 250 2.85 -4.74 31.24
C ARG A 250 2.19 -3.39 31.57
N LEU A 251 1.21 -2.97 30.81
CA LEU A 251 0.43 -1.75 31.06
C LEU A 251 -0.74 -2.03 32.04
#